data_87444838c73cc95719a69db9e8e99df0
#
_entry.id   87444838c73cc95719a69db9e8e99df0
#
_cell.length_a   1.000
_cell.length_b   1.000
_cell.length_c   1.000
_cell.angle_alpha   90.00
_cell.angle_beta   90.00
_cell.angle_gamma   90.00
#
_symmetry.space_group_name_H-M   'P 1'
#
loop_
_entity.id
_entity.type
_entity.pdbx_description
1 polymer ?
#
loop_
_entity_poly.entity_id
_entity_poly.type
_entity_poly.pdbx_seq_one_letter_code
_entity_poly.pdbx_strand_id
1 'polypeptide(L)'
;MNAISVHDEPVPVLAATTADQRESDRFQSFRDALCDVYLGIRPERPSSGSFDADVLAYDWDGAILSRMRAPGHEARRDAASLARVPDDALFVNVSPDSSSRLDHLGERWRMPAGAPILLDNSAPFALEFDPRRRFRLYSLRVPRTFAGVEPSGRAVADLNRRLSASGAGARLGAQCALLTTEFDAGRWDAAAAMTRAVVAMLRGALTGVDVETDALSRLESGKRAASSRINDPDFDVHEFARSVNVSVRTIQNDFRASGETFRGWLLGARLDAARELLRSPAWRERSVEVVAAASGFRDIAHFHHVFRDRFDATPGSFRP
;
A
#
# COMPACT_ATOMS: atom_id res chain seq x y z
N MET A 1 -31.77 -22.87 -5.94
CA MET A 1 -30.48 -23.59 -5.79
C MET A 1 -29.66 -23.17 -7.00
N ASN A 2 -29.02 -21.99 -6.92
CA ASN A 2 -28.26 -21.43 -8.02
C ASN A 2 -26.88 -22.09 -8.06
N ALA A 3 -26.54 -22.63 -9.23
CA ALA A 3 -25.23 -23.17 -9.54
C ALA A 3 -24.19 -22.06 -9.32
N ILE A 4 -23.24 -22.30 -8.42
CA ILE A 4 -22.02 -21.52 -8.30
C ILE A 4 -21.28 -21.72 -9.62
N SER A 5 -21.17 -20.65 -10.40
CA SER A 5 -20.35 -20.60 -11.59
C SER A 5 -18.93 -21.01 -11.21
N VAL A 6 -18.45 -22.11 -11.75
CA VAL A 6 -17.03 -22.49 -11.68
C VAL A 6 -16.31 -21.41 -12.47
N HIS A 7 -15.64 -20.48 -11.77
CA HIS A 7 -14.74 -19.55 -12.42
C HIS A 7 -13.61 -20.38 -13.02
N ASP A 8 -13.48 -20.37 -14.35
CA ASP A 8 -12.35 -21.00 -15.02
C ASP A 8 -11.05 -20.41 -14.46
N GLU A 9 -10.14 -21.28 -14.06
CA GLU A 9 -8.81 -20.88 -13.61
C GLU A 9 -8.14 -20.06 -14.73
N PRO A 10 -7.61 -18.84 -14.45
CA PRO A 10 -7.00 -18.03 -15.50
C PRO A 10 -5.81 -18.77 -16.09
N VAL A 11 -5.63 -18.66 -17.39
CA VAL A 11 -4.49 -19.28 -18.09
C VAL A 11 -3.24 -18.43 -17.78
N PRO A 12 -2.16 -18.99 -17.24
CA PRO A 12 -0.93 -18.26 -17.01
C PRO A 12 -0.31 -17.83 -18.35
N VAL A 13 0.22 -16.60 -18.42
CA VAL A 13 1.02 -16.13 -19.57
C VAL A 13 2.41 -16.78 -19.58
N LEU A 14 2.88 -17.25 -18.43
CA LEU A 14 4.08 -18.09 -18.29
C LEU A 14 3.91 -19.06 -17.12
N ALA A 15 4.20 -20.33 -17.35
CA ALA A 15 4.40 -21.34 -16.31
C ALA A 15 5.64 -22.16 -16.69
N ALA A 16 6.73 -21.98 -15.96
CA ALA A 16 8.00 -22.67 -16.22
C ALA A 16 8.57 -23.26 -14.93
N THR A 17 9.07 -24.48 -15.02
CA THR A 17 9.83 -25.14 -13.94
C THR A 17 11.08 -25.77 -14.51
N THR A 18 12.14 -25.75 -13.74
CA THR A 18 13.38 -26.44 -14.10
C THR A 18 13.49 -27.84 -13.48
N ALA A 19 12.51 -28.23 -12.64
CA ALA A 19 12.54 -29.51 -11.94
C ALA A 19 12.61 -30.71 -12.89
N ASP A 20 11.93 -30.63 -14.04
CA ASP A 20 11.84 -31.68 -15.04
C ASP A 20 13.01 -31.66 -16.05
N GLN A 21 13.95 -30.73 -15.90
CA GLN A 21 15.09 -30.53 -16.77
C GLN A 21 16.33 -31.28 -16.24
N ARG A 22 17.25 -31.65 -17.15
CA ARG A 22 18.57 -32.12 -16.74
C ARG A 22 19.30 -31.02 -16.00
N GLU A 23 20.05 -31.34 -14.97
CA GLU A 23 20.73 -30.35 -14.12
C GLU A 23 21.65 -29.40 -14.93
N SER A 24 22.30 -29.91 -15.99
CA SER A 24 23.11 -29.08 -16.90
C SER A 24 22.31 -27.96 -17.58
N ASP A 25 21.04 -28.20 -17.86
CA ASP A 25 20.20 -27.36 -18.73
C ASP A 25 19.31 -26.41 -17.91
N ARG A 26 19.12 -26.70 -16.62
CA ARG A 26 18.18 -25.95 -15.72
C ARG A 26 18.41 -24.46 -15.71
N PHE A 27 19.67 -24.04 -15.56
CA PHE A 27 19.96 -22.58 -15.53
C PHE A 27 19.70 -21.93 -16.87
N GLN A 28 19.98 -22.59 -17.98
CA GLN A 28 19.68 -22.08 -19.31
C GLN A 28 18.16 -21.93 -19.51
N SER A 29 17.40 -22.98 -19.19
CA SER A 29 15.93 -22.97 -19.29
C SER A 29 15.30 -21.86 -18.41
N PHE A 30 15.83 -21.66 -17.20
CA PHE A 30 15.42 -20.56 -16.34
C PHE A 30 15.70 -19.20 -16.96
N ARG A 31 16.89 -19.00 -17.52
CA ARG A 31 17.26 -17.74 -18.17
C ARG A 31 16.37 -17.44 -19.36
N ASP A 32 16.02 -18.44 -20.15
CA ASP A 32 15.16 -18.28 -21.32
C ASP A 32 13.73 -17.94 -20.88
N ALA A 33 13.17 -18.60 -19.87
CA ALA A 33 11.88 -18.25 -19.28
C ALA A 33 11.84 -16.83 -18.69
N LEU A 34 12.91 -16.35 -18.07
CA LEU A 34 12.99 -14.98 -17.57
C LEU A 34 12.96 -13.95 -18.70
N CYS A 35 13.56 -14.25 -19.86
CA CYS A 35 13.54 -13.31 -20.98
C CYS A 35 12.14 -13.01 -21.49
N ASP A 36 11.20 -13.95 -21.34
CA ASP A 36 9.81 -13.79 -21.80
C ASP A 36 9.00 -12.84 -20.91
N VAL A 37 9.23 -12.83 -19.59
CA VAL A 37 8.48 -11.99 -18.63
C VAL A 37 9.23 -10.71 -18.27
N TYR A 38 10.55 -10.79 -18.10
CA TYR A 38 11.36 -9.70 -17.56
C TYR A 38 12.21 -8.99 -18.62
N LEU A 39 11.98 -9.28 -19.88
CA LEU A 39 12.51 -8.57 -21.05
C LEU A 39 13.97 -8.09 -20.91
N GLY A 40 14.91 -9.02 -21.17
CA GLY A 40 16.34 -8.69 -21.26
C GLY A 40 17.09 -8.64 -19.92
N ILE A 41 16.52 -9.11 -18.83
CA ILE A 41 17.23 -9.34 -17.58
C ILE A 41 18.14 -10.56 -17.72
N ARG A 42 19.35 -10.44 -17.19
CA ARG A 42 20.35 -11.49 -17.21
C ARG A 42 20.64 -11.98 -15.79
N PRO A 43 20.17 -13.19 -15.42
CA PRO A 43 20.59 -13.82 -14.19
C PRO A 43 22.04 -14.29 -14.32
N GLU A 44 22.81 -14.16 -13.25
CA GLU A 44 24.14 -14.74 -13.11
C GLU A 44 24.04 -16.12 -12.46
N ARG A 45 24.72 -17.11 -13.03
CA ARG A 45 24.68 -18.46 -12.47
C ARG A 45 25.38 -18.49 -11.11
N PRO A 46 24.71 -19.00 -10.04
CA PRO A 46 25.37 -19.21 -8.76
C PRO A 46 26.63 -20.10 -8.92
N SER A 47 27.66 -19.77 -8.17
CA SER A 47 28.96 -20.46 -8.25
C SER A 47 28.94 -21.92 -7.74
N SER A 48 27.88 -22.33 -7.03
CA SER A 48 27.77 -23.68 -6.44
C SER A 48 26.30 -24.09 -6.24
N GLY A 49 26.05 -25.39 -6.23
CA GLY A 49 24.72 -25.99 -5.97
C GLY A 49 23.94 -26.33 -7.25
N SER A 50 22.92 -27.20 -7.09
CA SER A 50 21.95 -27.45 -8.15
C SER A 50 21.04 -26.23 -8.34
N PHE A 51 20.69 -25.92 -9.58
CA PHE A 51 19.80 -24.84 -9.92
C PHE A 51 18.38 -25.38 -10.15
N ASP A 52 17.51 -25.15 -9.20
CA ASP A 52 16.10 -25.53 -9.27
C ASP A 52 15.24 -24.27 -9.08
N ALA A 53 14.41 -23.94 -10.07
CA ALA A 53 13.62 -22.71 -10.10
C ALA A 53 12.25 -22.94 -10.74
N ASP A 54 11.29 -22.12 -10.34
CA ASP A 54 9.98 -22.02 -10.96
C ASP A 54 9.57 -20.54 -11.15
N VAL A 55 8.84 -20.28 -12.26
CA VAL A 55 8.26 -18.98 -12.58
C VAL A 55 6.82 -19.20 -13.01
N LEU A 56 5.91 -18.44 -12.41
CA LEU A 56 4.50 -18.44 -12.75
C LEU A 56 4.04 -16.99 -12.91
N ALA A 57 3.38 -16.66 -14.03
CA ALA A 57 2.93 -15.30 -14.32
C ALA A 57 1.52 -15.26 -14.92
N TYR A 58 0.75 -14.27 -14.51
CA TYR A 58 -0.58 -13.97 -15.03
C TYR A 58 -0.66 -12.52 -15.47
N ASP A 59 -1.42 -12.27 -16.53
CA ASP A 59 -1.74 -10.92 -17.01
C ASP A 59 -3.16 -10.54 -16.54
N TRP A 60 -3.26 -9.42 -15.85
CA TRP A 60 -4.53 -8.81 -15.48
C TRP A 60 -4.60 -7.38 -16.01
N ASP A 61 -5.32 -7.21 -17.11
CA ASP A 61 -5.54 -5.92 -17.74
C ASP A 61 -4.23 -5.21 -18.15
N GLY A 62 -3.23 -5.97 -18.61
CA GLY A 62 -1.91 -5.46 -19.02
C GLY A 62 -0.90 -5.27 -17.89
N ALA A 63 -1.27 -5.55 -16.65
CA ALA A 63 -0.36 -5.67 -15.53
C ALA A 63 0.00 -7.14 -15.30
N ILE A 64 1.28 -7.50 -15.45
CA ILE A 64 1.74 -8.89 -15.31
C ILE A 64 2.29 -9.09 -13.90
N LEU A 65 1.61 -9.90 -13.11
CA LEU A 65 2.14 -10.37 -11.83
C LEU A 65 2.81 -11.72 -12.01
N SER A 66 4.06 -11.81 -11.61
CA SER A 66 4.81 -13.05 -11.62
C SER A 66 5.30 -13.41 -10.21
N ARG A 67 5.37 -14.72 -9.95
CA ARG A 67 6.06 -15.30 -8.82
C ARG A 67 7.24 -16.11 -9.33
N MET A 68 8.41 -15.84 -8.79
CA MET A 68 9.64 -16.59 -9.04
C MET A 68 10.11 -17.22 -7.73
N ARG A 69 10.54 -18.48 -7.80
CA ARG A 69 11.30 -19.17 -6.75
C ARG A 69 12.60 -19.68 -7.36
N ALA A 70 13.73 -19.30 -6.77
CA ALA A 70 15.05 -19.69 -7.29
C ALA A 70 16.11 -19.72 -6.19
N PRO A 71 17.25 -20.36 -6.39
CA PRO A 71 18.45 -20.14 -5.59
C PRO A 71 18.89 -18.67 -5.69
N GLY A 72 19.46 -18.14 -4.60
CA GLY A 72 19.94 -16.75 -4.60
C GLY A 72 21.00 -16.56 -5.68
N HIS A 73 20.83 -15.48 -6.43
CA HIS A 73 21.72 -15.09 -7.51
C HIS A 73 21.62 -13.58 -7.73
N GLU A 74 22.48 -13.06 -8.56
CA GLU A 74 22.39 -11.70 -9.05
C GLU A 74 21.68 -11.68 -10.41
N ALA A 75 20.80 -10.72 -10.61
CA ALA A 75 20.16 -10.43 -11.88
C ALA A 75 20.49 -9.01 -12.31
N ARG A 76 20.99 -8.84 -13.55
CA ARG A 76 21.42 -7.55 -14.09
C ARG A 76 20.68 -7.18 -15.36
N ARG A 77 20.48 -5.89 -15.54
CA ARG A 77 20.14 -5.29 -16.81
C ARG A 77 21.15 -4.17 -17.11
N ASP A 78 21.98 -4.41 -18.09
CA ASP A 78 23.04 -3.49 -18.53
C ASP A 78 22.64 -2.68 -19.76
N ALA A 79 23.48 -1.73 -20.15
CA ALA A 79 23.26 -0.91 -21.34
C ALA A 79 23.12 -1.74 -22.63
N ALA A 80 23.81 -2.86 -22.74
CA ALA A 80 23.71 -3.74 -23.90
C ALA A 80 22.37 -4.49 -23.94
N SER A 81 21.84 -4.86 -22.78
CA SER A 81 20.50 -5.44 -22.65
C SER A 81 19.41 -4.43 -23.00
N LEU A 82 19.55 -3.19 -22.54
CA LEU A 82 18.65 -2.09 -22.86
C LEU A 82 18.58 -1.80 -24.36
N ALA A 83 19.74 -1.79 -25.02
CA ALA A 83 19.81 -1.54 -26.46
C ALA A 83 19.16 -2.66 -27.30
N ARG A 84 19.23 -3.91 -26.83
CA ARG A 84 18.67 -5.07 -27.54
C ARG A 84 17.18 -5.27 -27.32
N VAL A 85 16.73 -5.04 -26.12
CA VAL A 85 15.32 -5.24 -25.72
C VAL A 85 14.90 -4.00 -24.95
N PRO A 86 14.52 -2.91 -25.64
CA PRO A 86 13.99 -1.73 -24.97
C PRO A 86 12.70 -2.10 -24.24
N ASP A 87 12.61 -1.73 -22.98
CA ASP A 87 11.38 -1.83 -22.19
C ASP A 87 11.37 -0.70 -21.17
N ASP A 88 10.26 -0.02 -21.06
CA ASP A 88 10.08 1.14 -20.18
C ASP A 88 9.13 0.85 -19.01
N ALA A 89 8.73 -0.42 -18.83
CA ALA A 89 7.84 -0.80 -17.76
C ALA A 89 8.44 -0.49 -16.37
N LEU A 90 7.55 -0.27 -15.42
CA LEU A 90 7.90 -0.24 -14.00
C LEU A 90 7.65 -1.61 -13.38
N PHE A 91 8.50 -2.01 -12.46
CA PHE A 91 8.28 -3.22 -11.67
C PHE A 91 8.14 -2.86 -10.19
N VAL A 92 7.09 -3.37 -9.56
CA VAL A 92 6.97 -3.41 -8.10
C VAL A 92 7.40 -4.79 -7.65
N ASN A 93 8.56 -4.86 -7.01
CA ASN A 93 9.15 -6.10 -6.53
C ASN A 93 8.97 -6.24 -5.02
N VAL A 94 8.57 -7.42 -4.55
CA VAL A 94 8.53 -7.77 -3.14
C VAL A 94 9.00 -9.21 -2.94
N SER A 95 9.88 -9.41 -1.96
CA SER A 95 10.31 -10.73 -1.51
C SER A 95 9.86 -10.92 -0.05
N PRO A 96 8.83 -11.72 0.21
CA PRO A 96 8.25 -11.85 1.54
C PRO A 96 9.21 -12.41 2.60
N ASP A 97 10.13 -13.27 2.19
CA ASP A 97 10.96 -14.11 3.04
C ASP A 97 12.48 -13.85 2.92
N SER A 98 12.88 -12.97 2.01
CA SER A 98 14.29 -12.71 1.73
C SER A 98 14.60 -11.24 1.60
N SER A 99 15.72 -10.81 2.18
CA SER A 99 16.27 -9.48 1.90
C SER A 99 17.06 -9.50 0.59
N SER A 100 17.10 -8.36 -0.10
CA SER A 100 17.88 -8.18 -1.32
C SER A 100 18.65 -6.87 -1.31
N ARG A 101 19.58 -6.71 -2.25
CA ARG A 101 20.27 -5.46 -2.55
C ARG A 101 19.93 -5.04 -3.97
N LEU A 102 19.64 -3.78 -4.16
CA LEU A 102 19.39 -3.18 -5.48
C LEU A 102 20.35 -2.02 -5.72
N ASP A 103 21.10 -2.09 -6.82
CA ASP A 103 21.82 -0.99 -7.44
C ASP A 103 21.00 -0.47 -8.62
N HIS A 104 20.49 0.75 -8.56
CA HIS A 104 19.64 1.32 -9.60
C HIS A 104 19.62 2.85 -9.55
N LEU A 105 19.57 3.51 -10.70
CA LEU A 105 19.50 4.97 -10.81
C LEU A 105 20.60 5.72 -10.02
N GLY A 106 21.78 5.11 -9.90
CA GLY A 106 22.92 5.68 -9.17
C GLY A 106 22.84 5.57 -7.65
N GLU A 107 21.85 4.88 -7.12
CA GLU A 107 21.65 4.65 -5.68
C GLU A 107 21.69 3.16 -5.33
N ARG A 108 22.01 2.87 -4.07
CA ARG A 108 22.00 1.51 -3.48
C ARG A 108 20.94 1.40 -2.41
N TRP A 109 20.08 0.39 -2.54
CA TRP A 109 19.07 0.09 -1.53
C TRP A 109 19.30 -1.31 -0.95
N ARG A 110 19.13 -1.41 0.36
CA ARG A 110 18.97 -2.70 1.03
C ARG A 110 17.49 -2.90 1.32
N MET A 111 16.91 -3.93 0.72
CA MET A 111 15.51 -4.26 0.86
C MET A 111 15.32 -5.29 1.96
N PRO A 112 14.64 -4.96 3.08
CA PRO A 112 14.21 -5.95 4.04
C PRO A 112 13.19 -6.91 3.41
N ALA A 113 13.05 -8.11 3.97
CA ALA A 113 11.97 -9.02 3.61
C ALA A 113 10.60 -8.32 3.75
N GLY A 114 9.72 -8.51 2.76
CA GLY A 114 8.39 -7.91 2.70
C GLY A 114 8.33 -6.45 2.26
N ALA A 115 9.45 -5.74 2.18
CA ALA A 115 9.46 -4.35 1.71
C ALA A 115 9.34 -4.29 0.17
N PRO A 116 8.40 -3.50 -0.37
CA PRO A 116 8.29 -3.29 -1.80
C PRO A 116 9.38 -2.34 -2.31
N ILE A 117 9.85 -2.58 -3.53
CA ILE A 117 10.73 -1.66 -4.24
C ILE A 117 10.28 -1.47 -5.68
N LEU A 118 10.41 -0.24 -6.17
CA LEU A 118 10.22 0.07 -7.58
C LEU A 118 11.51 -0.05 -8.35
N LEU A 119 11.37 -0.61 -9.56
CA LEU A 119 12.44 -0.72 -10.53
C LEU A 119 11.96 -0.15 -11.86
N ASP A 120 12.74 0.75 -12.42
CA ASP A 120 12.52 1.32 -13.75
C ASP A 120 13.30 0.50 -14.78
N ASN A 121 12.60 -0.26 -15.62
CA ASN A 121 13.22 -1.16 -16.58
C ASN A 121 13.87 -0.43 -17.77
N SER A 122 13.64 0.89 -17.91
CA SER A 122 14.34 1.73 -18.90
C SER A 122 15.77 2.12 -18.49
N ALA A 123 16.18 1.78 -17.27
CA ALA A 123 17.50 2.12 -16.74
C ALA A 123 18.28 0.87 -16.29
N PRO A 124 19.62 0.92 -16.27
CA PRO A 124 20.42 -0.19 -15.76
C PRO A 124 20.15 -0.48 -14.28
N PHE A 125 20.23 -1.75 -13.91
CA PHE A 125 20.16 -2.18 -12.51
C PHE A 125 20.93 -3.48 -12.25
N ALA A 126 21.22 -3.74 -10.97
CA ALA A 126 21.63 -5.02 -10.45
C ALA A 126 20.81 -5.34 -9.18
N LEU A 127 20.15 -6.50 -9.18
CA LEU A 127 19.37 -7.02 -8.05
C LEU A 127 20.03 -8.29 -7.54
N GLU A 128 20.43 -8.30 -6.28
CA GLU A 128 21.20 -9.39 -5.66
C GLU A 128 20.42 -10.02 -4.51
N PHE A 129 20.31 -11.35 -4.52
CA PHE A 129 19.83 -12.19 -3.43
C PHE A 129 20.98 -13.04 -2.85
N ASP A 130 20.92 -13.33 -1.54
CA ASP A 130 21.95 -14.14 -0.87
C ASP A 130 22.13 -15.51 -1.57
N PRO A 131 23.31 -15.82 -2.15
CA PRO A 131 23.53 -17.04 -2.91
C PRO A 131 23.44 -18.33 -2.06
N ARG A 132 23.43 -18.20 -0.74
CA ARG A 132 23.32 -19.34 0.20
C ARG A 132 21.88 -19.73 0.50
N ARG A 133 20.89 -18.93 0.01
CA ARG A 133 19.49 -19.12 0.32
C ARG A 133 18.68 -19.23 -0.97
N ARG A 134 17.52 -19.83 -0.86
CA ARG A 134 16.48 -19.69 -1.89
C ARG A 134 15.68 -18.43 -1.59
N PHE A 135 15.16 -17.81 -2.62
CA PHE A 135 14.26 -16.65 -2.47
C PHE A 135 12.96 -16.89 -3.23
N ARG A 136 11.97 -16.14 -2.84
CA ARG A 136 10.69 -15.99 -3.53
C ARG A 136 10.51 -14.52 -3.85
N LEU A 137 10.32 -14.20 -5.12
CA LEU A 137 10.10 -12.85 -5.60
C LEU A 137 8.75 -12.77 -6.29
N TYR A 138 7.94 -11.83 -5.86
CA TYR A 138 6.79 -11.38 -6.63
C TYR A 138 7.15 -10.09 -7.33
N SER A 139 6.86 -10.04 -8.63
CA SER A 139 7.20 -8.91 -9.47
C SER A 139 5.97 -8.52 -10.28
N LEU A 140 5.46 -7.33 -10.02
CA LEU A 140 4.35 -6.74 -10.77
C LEU A 140 4.92 -5.79 -11.82
N ARG A 141 4.85 -6.21 -13.09
CA ARG A 141 5.19 -5.38 -14.24
C ARG A 141 4.01 -4.51 -14.62
N VAL A 142 4.22 -3.20 -14.61
CA VAL A 142 3.20 -2.20 -14.96
C VAL A 142 3.72 -1.36 -16.14
N PRO A 143 3.05 -1.38 -17.31
CA PRO A 143 3.42 -0.50 -18.42
C PRO A 143 3.38 0.97 -17.98
N ARG A 144 4.30 1.81 -18.45
CA ARG A 144 4.31 3.26 -18.12
C ARG A 144 3.02 3.96 -18.48
N THR A 145 2.42 3.60 -19.60
CA THR A 145 1.14 4.14 -20.06
C THR A 145 0.01 3.90 -19.06
N PHE A 146 0.10 2.83 -18.28
CA PHE A 146 -0.89 2.48 -17.26
C PHE A 146 -0.83 3.42 -16.04
N ALA A 147 0.35 3.95 -15.74
CA ALA A 147 0.52 4.91 -14.65
C ALA A 147 -0.06 6.29 -14.99
N GLY A 148 -0.40 6.56 -16.26
CA GLY A 148 -0.92 7.87 -16.71
C GLY A 148 0.09 9.01 -16.56
N VAL A 149 1.35 8.66 -16.29
CA VAL A 149 2.48 9.59 -16.07
C VAL A 149 3.72 8.91 -16.62
N GLU A 150 4.59 9.68 -17.25
CA GLU A 150 5.96 9.23 -17.53
C GLU A 150 6.84 9.58 -16.32
N PRO A 151 7.03 8.69 -15.34
CA PRO A 151 7.88 8.98 -14.22
C PRO A 151 9.33 9.04 -14.70
N SER A 152 10.01 10.14 -14.41
CA SER A 152 11.47 10.20 -14.59
C SER A 152 12.15 9.22 -13.63
N GLY A 153 13.36 8.75 -13.97
CA GLY A 153 14.15 7.93 -13.05
C GLY A 153 14.33 8.58 -11.68
N ARG A 154 14.37 9.93 -11.63
CA ARG A 154 14.39 10.68 -10.38
C ARG A 154 13.12 10.48 -9.55
N ALA A 155 11.94 10.47 -10.17
CA ALA A 155 10.68 10.23 -9.48
C ALA A 155 10.62 8.81 -8.89
N VAL A 156 11.15 7.80 -9.60
CA VAL A 156 11.26 6.42 -9.10
C VAL A 156 12.22 6.34 -7.92
N ALA A 157 13.40 6.99 -7.99
CA ALA A 157 14.36 7.04 -6.89
C ALA A 157 13.77 7.75 -5.66
N ASP A 158 13.11 8.91 -5.86
CA ASP A 158 12.42 9.65 -4.80
C ASP A 158 11.31 8.82 -4.14
N LEU A 159 10.56 8.05 -4.92
CA LEU A 159 9.54 7.15 -4.39
C LEU A 159 10.17 6.02 -3.58
N ASN A 160 11.23 5.37 -4.06
CA ASN A 160 11.93 4.34 -3.30
C ASN A 160 12.46 4.88 -1.95
N ARG A 161 13.00 6.09 -1.91
CA ARG A 161 13.41 6.73 -0.65
C ARG A 161 12.22 6.93 0.30
N ARG A 162 11.08 7.39 -0.21
CA ARG A 162 9.85 7.55 0.59
C ARG A 162 9.30 6.21 1.07
N LEU A 163 9.30 5.18 0.24
CA LEU A 163 8.87 3.83 0.61
C LEU A 163 9.75 3.23 1.72
N SER A 164 11.05 3.52 1.70
CA SER A 164 11.99 3.05 2.72
C SER A 164 11.88 3.82 4.04
N ALA A 165 11.44 5.09 4.01
CA ALA A 165 11.50 6.02 5.14
C ALA A 165 10.15 6.33 5.82
N SER A 166 9.01 5.96 5.23
CA SER A 166 7.70 6.43 5.66
C SER A 166 6.64 5.33 5.80
N GLY A 167 5.52 5.66 6.48
CA GLY A 167 4.34 4.80 6.57
C GLY A 167 3.70 4.45 5.20
N ALA A 168 4.02 5.19 4.12
CA ALA A 168 3.60 4.87 2.76
C ALA A 168 4.18 3.51 2.30
N GLY A 169 5.45 3.26 2.61
CA GLY A 169 6.08 1.96 2.36
C GLY A 169 5.40 0.81 3.09
N ALA A 170 5.01 1.05 4.34
CA ALA A 170 4.29 0.04 5.14
C ALA A 170 2.91 -0.28 4.53
N ARG A 171 2.18 0.72 4.03
CA ARG A 171 0.86 0.50 3.38
C ARG A 171 0.99 -0.26 2.07
N LEU A 172 1.90 0.15 1.19
CA LEU A 172 2.15 -0.57 -0.05
C LEU A 172 2.64 -1.99 0.24
N GLY A 173 3.51 -2.17 1.23
CA GLY A 173 3.97 -3.49 1.68
C GLY A 173 2.84 -4.37 2.20
N ALA A 174 1.91 -3.83 2.99
CA ALA A 174 0.73 -4.55 3.46
C ALA A 174 -0.18 -4.97 2.29
N GLN A 175 -0.38 -4.09 1.31
CA GLN A 175 -1.16 -4.41 0.11
C GLN A 175 -0.47 -5.48 -0.74
N CYS A 176 0.85 -5.41 -0.90
CA CYS A 176 1.63 -6.44 -1.58
C CYS A 176 1.58 -7.78 -0.81
N ALA A 177 1.61 -7.77 0.52
CA ALA A 177 1.49 -8.99 1.32
C ALA A 177 0.12 -9.67 1.14
N LEU A 178 -0.98 -8.91 1.07
CA LEU A 178 -2.30 -9.43 0.72
C LEU A 178 -2.29 -10.01 -0.70
N LEU A 179 -1.78 -9.27 -1.67
CA LEU A 179 -1.67 -9.72 -3.06
C LEU A 179 -0.94 -11.06 -3.16
N THR A 180 0.24 -11.19 -2.54
CA THR A 180 1.03 -12.42 -2.59
C THR A 180 0.34 -13.59 -1.89
N THR A 181 -0.42 -13.33 -0.83
CA THR A 181 -1.22 -14.33 -0.11
C THR A 181 -2.36 -14.85 -0.98
N GLU A 182 -3.10 -13.95 -1.65
CA GLU A 182 -4.19 -14.35 -2.54
C GLU A 182 -3.67 -15.14 -3.75
N PHE A 183 -2.54 -14.68 -4.32
CA PHE A 183 -1.89 -15.35 -5.44
C PHE A 183 -1.44 -16.78 -5.08
N ASP A 184 -0.77 -16.96 -3.94
CA ASP A 184 -0.30 -18.29 -3.49
C ASP A 184 -1.45 -19.23 -3.11
N ALA A 185 -2.59 -18.68 -2.72
CA ALA A 185 -3.79 -19.46 -2.41
C ALA A 185 -4.63 -19.82 -3.65
N GLY A 186 -4.23 -19.37 -4.85
CA GLY A 186 -5.01 -19.57 -6.08
C GLY A 186 -6.34 -18.83 -6.10
N ARG A 187 -6.49 -17.77 -5.29
CA ARG A 187 -7.71 -16.95 -5.29
C ARG A 187 -7.58 -15.83 -6.33
N TRP A 188 -7.74 -16.20 -7.59
CA TRP A 188 -7.37 -15.40 -8.75
C TRP A 188 -8.13 -14.08 -8.86
N ASP A 189 -9.44 -14.05 -8.58
CA ASP A 189 -10.24 -12.82 -8.60
C ASP A 189 -9.77 -11.84 -7.52
N ALA A 190 -9.45 -12.34 -6.34
CA ALA A 190 -8.90 -11.52 -5.26
C ALA A 190 -7.50 -11.01 -5.61
N ALA A 191 -6.63 -11.85 -6.17
CA ALA A 191 -5.30 -11.45 -6.63
C ALA A 191 -5.38 -10.38 -7.73
N ALA A 192 -6.30 -10.51 -8.69
CA ALA A 192 -6.55 -9.49 -9.72
C ALA A 192 -7.03 -8.16 -9.11
N ALA A 193 -7.95 -8.21 -8.15
CA ALA A 193 -8.42 -7.01 -7.43
C ALA A 193 -7.30 -6.34 -6.65
N MET A 194 -6.45 -7.12 -5.95
CA MET A 194 -5.29 -6.60 -5.22
C MET A 194 -4.23 -6.03 -6.16
N THR A 195 -4.04 -6.61 -7.34
CA THR A 195 -3.14 -6.07 -8.38
C THR A 195 -3.60 -4.68 -8.81
N ARG A 196 -4.88 -4.50 -9.12
CA ARG A 196 -5.45 -3.18 -9.46
C ARG A 196 -5.26 -2.16 -8.34
N ALA A 197 -5.42 -2.59 -7.09
CA ALA A 197 -5.20 -1.72 -5.93
C ALA A 197 -3.73 -1.28 -5.81
N VAL A 198 -2.76 -2.20 -5.98
CA VAL A 198 -1.32 -1.86 -5.99
C VAL A 198 -1.00 -0.87 -7.11
N VAL A 199 -1.53 -1.09 -8.31
CA VAL A 199 -1.33 -0.17 -9.46
C VAL A 199 -1.91 1.21 -9.18
N ALA A 200 -3.10 1.29 -8.58
CA ALA A 200 -3.72 2.57 -8.21
C ALA A 200 -2.91 3.32 -7.15
N MET A 201 -2.41 2.60 -6.12
CA MET A 201 -1.52 3.18 -5.11
C MET A 201 -0.19 3.67 -5.71
N LEU A 202 0.39 2.89 -6.62
CA LEU A 202 1.62 3.29 -7.33
C LEU A 202 1.40 4.55 -8.16
N ARG A 203 0.31 4.60 -8.91
CA ARG A 203 -0.08 5.76 -9.73
C ARG A 203 -0.19 7.01 -8.86
N GLY A 204 -0.96 6.94 -7.78
CA GLY A 204 -1.09 8.05 -6.85
C GLY A 204 0.27 8.51 -6.31
N ALA A 205 1.12 7.57 -5.88
CA ALA A 205 2.46 7.86 -5.33
C ALA A 205 3.41 8.53 -6.35
N LEU A 206 3.29 8.21 -7.63
CA LEU A 206 4.11 8.79 -8.71
C LEU A 206 3.61 10.16 -9.17
N THR A 207 2.29 10.39 -9.16
CA THR A 207 1.69 11.66 -9.62
C THR A 207 1.72 12.77 -8.60
N GLY A 208 2.08 12.46 -7.35
CA GLY A 208 2.00 13.42 -6.24
C GLY A 208 0.57 13.74 -5.78
N VAL A 209 -0.45 13.12 -6.41
CA VAL A 209 -1.85 13.21 -5.99
C VAL A 209 -2.06 12.57 -4.61
N ASP A 210 -1.12 11.71 -4.20
CA ASP A 210 -1.19 10.99 -2.93
C ASP A 210 -1.01 11.83 -1.68
N VAL A 211 -0.43 13.02 -1.74
CA VAL A 211 -0.22 13.80 -0.52
C VAL A 211 -1.57 14.29 0.01
N GLU A 212 -2.47 14.73 -0.86
CA GLU A 212 -3.82 15.12 -0.46
C GLU A 212 -4.73 13.91 -0.20
N THR A 213 -4.72 12.91 -1.10
CA THR A 213 -5.53 11.69 -0.94
C THR A 213 -5.07 10.87 0.28
N ASP A 214 -3.76 10.80 0.55
CA ASP A 214 -3.22 10.13 1.73
C ASP A 214 -3.54 10.88 3.02
N ALA A 215 -3.48 12.20 3.00
CA ALA A 215 -3.90 13.05 4.11
C ALA A 215 -5.39 12.89 4.41
N LEU A 216 -6.25 12.97 3.40
CA LEU A 216 -7.70 12.80 3.54
C LEU A 216 -8.07 11.38 3.99
N SER A 217 -7.49 10.35 3.37
CA SER A 217 -7.72 8.94 3.75
C SER A 217 -7.26 8.67 5.19
N ARG A 218 -6.12 9.23 5.60
CA ARG A 218 -5.61 9.12 6.97
C ARG A 218 -6.52 9.83 7.96
N LEU A 219 -7.00 11.04 7.64
CA LEU A 219 -7.94 11.78 8.47
C LEU A 219 -9.25 11.01 8.63
N GLU A 220 -9.84 10.51 7.54
CA GLU A 220 -11.08 9.74 7.58
C GLU A 220 -10.94 8.44 8.37
N SER A 221 -9.81 7.75 8.23
CA SER A 221 -9.50 6.56 9.02
C SER A 221 -9.30 6.90 10.49
N GLY A 222 -8.60 8.01 10.78
CA GLY A 222 -8.41 8.52 12.13
C GLY A 222 -9.72 8.97 12.78
N LYS A 223 -10.56 9.69 12.05
CA LYS A 223 -11.88 10.13 12.51
C LYS A 223 -12.78 8.92 12.86
N ARG A 224 -12.77 7.87 12.03
CA ARG A 224 -13.49 6.61 12.30
C ARG A 224 -12.94 5.90 13.54
N ALA A 225 -11.62 5.75 13.64
CA ALA A 225 -10.99 5.10 14.80
C ALA A 225 -11.24 5.88 16.11
N ALA A 226 -11.31 7.20 16.03
CA ALA A 226 -11.57 8.08 17.17
C ALA A 226 -13.05 8.16 17.55
N SER A 227 -13.99 7.64 16.76
CA SER A 227 -15.44 7.78 16.99
C SER A 227 -15.92 7.31 18.37
N SER A 228 -15.31 6.26 18.92
CA SER A 228 -15.60 5.76 20.28
C SER A 228 -14.95 6.59 21.39
N ARG A 229 -14.05 7.51 21.07
CA ARG A 229 -13.24 8.27 22.03
C ARG A 229 -13.52 9.77 22.02
N ILE A 230 -14.32 10.28 21.07
CA ILE A 230 -14.65 11.72 21.01
C ILE A 230 -15.29 12.23 22.31
N ASN A 231 -16.01 11.35 23.01
CA ASN A 231 -16.69 11.66 24.27
C ASN A 231 -15.76 11.64 25.50
N ASP A 232 -14.52 11.18 25.34
CA ASP A 232 -13.49 11.27 26.37
C ASP A 232 -13.00 12.73 26.46
N PRO A 233 -13.20 13.42 27.60
CA PRO A 233 -12.81 14.83 27.73
C PRO A 233 -11.29 15.05 27.64
N ASP A 234 -10.47 13.99 27.81
CA ASP A 234 -9.00 14.03 27.71
C ASP A 234 -8.48 13.66 26.32
N PHE A 235 -9.35 13.24 25.40
CA PHE A 235 -8.96 12.91 24.03
C PHE A 235 -8.39 14.13 23.31
N ASP A 236 -7.14 14.03 22.86
CA ASP A 236 -6.38 15.10 22.26
C ASP A 236 -5.72 14.73 20.92
N VAL A 237 -5.04 15.71 20.31
CA VAL A 237 -4.32 15.52 19.03
C VAL A 237 -3.17 14.52 19.11
N HIS A 238 -2.56 14.32 20.28
CA HIS A 238 -1.49 13.35 20.47
C HIS A 238 -2.04 11.93 20.41
N GLU A 239 -3.18 11.71 21.03
CA GLU A 239 -3.86 10.41 20.99
C GLU A 239 -4.40 10.10 19.59
N PHE A 240 -4.98 11.10 18.90
CA PHE A 240 -5.38 10.96 17.51
C PHE A 240 -4.19 10.59 16.62
N ALA A 241 -3.05 11.29 16.74
CA ALA A 241 -1.85 11.02 15.95
C ALA A 241 -1.30 9.61 16.23
N ARG A 242 -1.32 9.14 17.49
CA ARG A 242 -0.97 7.78 17.86
C ARG A 242 -1.88 6.72 17.24
N SER A 243 -3.19 6.98 17.17
CA SER A 243 -4.17 6.04 16.60
C SER A 243 -3.96 5.75 15.11
N VAL A 244 -3.34 6.68 14.38
CA VAL A 244 -2.98 6.54 12.96
C VAL A 244 -1.49 6.43 12.71
N ASN A 245 -0.71 6.24 13.78
CA ASN A 245 0.73 6.00 13.78
C ASN A 245 1.56 7.04 13.02
N VAL A 246 1.27 8.33 13.25
CA VAL A 246 2.03 9.46 12.69
C VAL A 246 2.33 10.53 13.74
N SER A 247 3.15 11.52 13.38
CA SER A 247 3.45 12.64 14.27
C SER A 247 2.27 13.62 14.37
N VAL A 248 2.17 14.35 15.49
CA VAL A 248 1.20 15.46 15.66
C VAL A 248 1.34 16.50 14.56
N ARG A 249 2.58 16.80 14.12
CA ARG A 249 2.85 17.73 13.02
C ARG A 249 2.21 17.26 11.72
N THR A 250 2.28 15.96 11.43
CA THR A 250 1.65 15.36 10.25
C THR A 250 0.13 15.56 10.31
N ILE A 251 -0.50 15.22 11.43
CA ILE A 251 -1.96 15.40 11.61
C ILE A 251 -2.38 16.87 11.48
N GLN A 252 -1.63 17.79 12.07
CA GLN A 252 -1.93 19.23 11.94
C GLN A 252 -1.83 19.72 10.49
N ASN A 253 -0.89 19.20 9.71
CA ASN A 253 -0.78 19.49 8.28
C ASN A 253 -1.94 18.87 7.49
N ASP A 254 -2.34 17.63 7.80
CA ASP A 254 -3.45 16.93 7.15
C ASP A 254 -4.79 17.67 7.40
N PHE A 255 -5.06 18.08 8.64
CA PHE A 255 -6.23 18.90 8.95
C PHE A 255 -6.20 20.27 8.23
N ARG A 256 -5.02 20.90 8.15
CA ARG A 256 -4.89 22.17 7.40
C ARG A 256 -5.17 21.97 5.91
N ALA A 257 -4.67 20.89 5.31
CA ALA A 257 -4.93 20.56 3.91
C ALA A 257 -6.41 20.30 3.63
N SER A 258 -7.16 19.75 4.61
CA SER A 258 -8.61 19.55 4.51
C SER A 258 -9.44 20.83 4.81
N GLY A 259 -8.80 21.96 5.12
CA GLY A 259 -9.49 23.19 5.48
C GLY A 259 -10.07 23.20 6.91
N GLU A 260 -9.70 22.22 7.75
CA GLU A 260 -10.16 22.08 9.13
C GLU A 260 -9.01 22.18 10.13
N THR A 261 -9.37 22.19 11.42
CA THR A 261 -8.44 21.95 12.52
C THR A 261 -8.91 20.74 13.33
N PHE A 262 -7.98 19.99 13.93
CA PHE A 262 -8.34 18.91 14.85
C PHE A 262 -9.34 19.37 15.93
N ARG A 263 -9.09 20.55 16.51
CA ARG A 263 -9.95 21.11 17.56
C ARG A 263 -11.36 21.44 17.05
N GLY A 264 -11.48 22.00 15.83
CA GLY A 264 -12.75 22.29 15.19
C GLY A 264 -13.54 21.02 14.88
N TRP A 265 -12.86 20.02 14.30
CA TRP A 265 -13.46 18.71 14.05
C TRP A 265 -13.95 18.03 15.34
N LEU A 266 -13.12 17.95 16.38
CA LEU A 266 -13.49 17.31 17.64
C LEU A 266 -14.68 18.01 18.31
N LEU A 267 -14.66 19.34 18.32
CA LEU A 267 -15.76 20.14 18.83
C LEU A 267 -17.06 19.85 18.07
N GLY A 268 -17.00 19.84 16.74
CA GLY A 268 -18.14 19.50 15.89
C GLY A 268 -18.68 18.10 16.17
N ALA A 269 -17.82 17.09 16.27
CA ALA A 269 -18.20 15.72 16.54
C ALA A 269 -18.88 15.56 17.93
N ARG A 270 -18.38 16.25 18.97
CA ARG A 270 -18.98 16.28 20.31
C ARG A 270 -20.35 16.95 20.31
N LEU A 271 -20.51 18.04 19.57
CA LEU A 271 -21.80 18.74 19.45
C LEU A 271 -22.83 17.89 18.70
N ASP A 272 -22.44 17.20 17.64
CA ASP A 272 -23.32 16.28 16.92
C ASP A 272 -23.74 15.10 17.82
N ALA A 273 -22.81 14.53 18.59
CA ALA A 273 -23.14 13.50 19.59
C ALA A 273 -24.14 14.01 20.66
N ALA A 274 -23.91 15.21 21.18
CA ALA A 274 -24.83 15.83 22.14
C ALA A 274 -26.25 16.02 21.54
N ARG A 275 -26.33 16.47 20.30
CA ARG A 275 -27.61 16.64 19.59
C ARG A 275 -28.36 15.31 19.45
N GLU A 276 -27.68 14.24 19.11
CA GLU A 276 -28.29 12.92 19.01
C GLU A 276 -28.77 12.40 20.39
N LEU A 277 -27.99 12.63 21.45
CA LEU A 277 -28.42 12.27 22.81
C LEU A 277 -29.66 13.08 23.24
N LEU A 278 -29.71 14.39 22.95
CA LEU A 278 -30.88 15.25 23.26
C LEU A 278 -32.15 14.79 22.55
N ARG A 279 -32.05 14.26 21.33
CA ARG A 279 -33.16 13.70 20.55
C ARG A 279 -33.59 12.29 20.97
N SER A 280 -32.71 11.59 21.67
CA SER A 280 -32.93 10.20 22.04
C SER A 280 -33.99 10.08 23.15
N PRO A 281 -35.06 9.28 22.97
CA PRO A 281 -36.05 9.03 24.02
C PRO A 281 -35.42 8.43 25.29
N ALA A 282 -34.36 7.65 25.15
CA ALA A 282 -33.65 7.05 26.29
C ALA A 282 -32.93 8.08 27.18
N TRP A 283 -32.72 9.31 26.67
CA TRP A 283 -32.06 10.41 27.37
C TRP A 283 -33.01 11.53 27.77
N ARG A 284 -34.30 11.36 27.58
CA ARG A 284 -35.31 12.39 27.83
C ARG A 284 -35.28 12.94 29.26
N GLU A 285 -35.09 12.06 30.25
CA GLU A 285 -35.08 12.45 31.68
C GLU A 285 -33.68 12.90 32.18
N ARG A 286 -32.65 12.85 31.34
CA ARG A 286 -31.31 13.33 31.71
C ARG A 286 -31.22 14.86 31.58
N SER A 287 -30.56 15.54 32.52
CA SER A 287 -30.35 16.99 32.38
C SER A 287 -29.42 17.36 31.21
N VAL A 288 -29.45 18.62 30.77
CA VAL A 288 -28.53 19.09 29.69
C VAL A 288 -27.08 18.98 30.11
N GLU A 289 -26.78 19.18 31.38
CA GLU A 289 -25.45 19.07 31.96
C GLU A 289 -24.92 17.61 31.82
N VAL A 290 -25.77 16.62 32.07
CA VAL A 290 -25.44 15.20 31.92
C VAL A 290 -25.19 14.87 30.45
N VAL A 291 -25.97 15.42 29.53
CA VAL A 291 -25.75 15.25 28.08
C VAL A 291 -24.43 15.87 27.65
N ALA A 292 -24.14 17.10 28.11
CA ALA A 292 -22.88 17.78 27.80
C ALA A 292 -21.67 16.98 28.30
N ALA A 293 -21.72 16.51 29.56
CA ALA A 293 -20.66 15.69 30.13
C ALA A 293 -20.48 14.35 29.36
N ALA A 294 -21.58 13.67 29.02
CA ALA A 294 -21.56 12.42 28.25
C ALA A 294 -21.04 12.61 26.81
N SER A 295 -21.04 13.85 26.31
CA SER A 295 -20.48 14.21 24.99
C SER A 295 -19.07 14.79 25.07
N GLY A 296 -18.39 14.69 26.23
CA GLY A 296 -17.00 15.08 26.43
C GLY A 296 -16.76 16.56 26.74
N PHE A 297 -17.81 17.32 27.14
CA PHE A 297 -17.65 18.70 27.60
C PHE A 297 -17.43 18.76 29.12
N ARG A 298 -16.41 19.52 29.53
CA ARG A 298 -16.12 19.80 30.96
C ARG A 298 -16.80 21.08 31.46
N ASP A 299 -17.02 22.03 30.56
CA ASP A 299 -17.60 23.32 30.86
C ASP A 299 -18.98 23.44 30.21
N ILE A 300 -20.00 23.52 31.03
CA ILE A 300 -21.40 23.63 30.61
C ILE A 300 -21.72 24.99 29.96
N ALA A 301 -21.12 26.07 30.46
CA ALA A 301 -21.31 27.40 29.89
C ALA A 301 -20.74 27.48 28.48
N HIS A 302 -19.53 26.95 28.30
CA HIS A 302 -18.91 26.79 26.98
C HIS A 302 -19.77 25.93 26.05
N PHE A 303 -20.29 24.76 26.55
CA PHE A 303 -21.19 23.91 25.75
C PHE A 303 -22.40 24.67 25.25
N HIS A 304 -23.13 25.38 26.11
CA HIS A 304 -24.29 26.17 25.71
C HIS A 304 -23.99 27.21 24.63
N HIS A 305 -22.83 27.87 24.76
CA HIS A 305 -22.41 28.89 23.78
C HIS A 305 -22.14 28.24 22.42
N VAL A 306 -21.23 27.25 22.34
CA VAL A 306 -20.84 26.63 21.05
C VAL A 306 -21.98 25.81 20.44
N PHE A 307 -22.88 25.25 21.24
CA PHE A 307 -24.06 24.53 20.74
C PHE A 307 -25.01 25.52 20.04
N ARG A 308 -25.27 26.68 20.64
CA ARG A 308 -26.11 27.71 20.02
C ARG A 308 -25.47 28.26 18.75
N ASP A 309 -24.19 28.53 18.78
CA ASP A 309 -23.45 29.00 17.59
C ASP A 309 -23.53 28.04 16.42
N ARG A 310 -23.53 26.73 16.68
CA ARG A 310 -23.56 25.72 15.63
C ARG A 310 -24.96 25.44 15.09
N PHE A 311 -25.97 25.41 15.97
CA PHE A 311 -27.31 24.92 15.62
C PHE A 311 -28.37 26.03 15.61
N ASP A 312 -28.00 27.27 15.90
CA ASP A 312 -28.89 28.42 16.04
C ASP A 312 -30.10 28.16 16.98
N ALA A 313 -29.88 27.30 17.98
CA ALA A 313 -30.91 26.86 18.91
C ALA A 313 -30.32 26.43 20.25
N THR A 314 -31.09 26.46 21.30
CA THR A 314 -30.65 26.01 22.62
C THR A 314 -30.67 24.47 22.71
N PRO A 315 -29.80 23.83 23.52
CA PRO A 315 -29.82 22.38 23.70
C PRO A 315 -31.23 21.86 24.12
N GLY A 316 -31.95 22.62 24.98
CA GLY A 316 -33.28 22.22 25.44
C GLY A 316 -34.34 22.12 24.34
N SER A 317 -34.22 22.91 23.26
CA SER A 317 -35.17 22.90 22.15
C SER A 317 -35.05 21.69 21.23
N PHE A 318 -33.99 20.84 21.38
CA PHE A 318 -33.81 19.60 20.62
C PHE A 318 -34.47 18.40 21.29
N ARG A 319 -35.05 18.58 22.46
CA ARG A 319 -35.76 17.49 23.14
C ARG A 319 -37.16 17.27 22.54
N PRO A 320 -37.58 16.01 22.41
CA PRO A 320 -38.93 15.68 21.92
C PRO A 320 -40.02 16.10 22.91
#